data_b0d9e255856f8142795e1641638191ca
#
_entry.id   b0d9e255856f8142795e1641638191ca
#
_cell.length_a   1.000
_cell.length_b   1.000
_cell.length_c   1.000
_cell.angle_alpha   90.00
_cell.angle_beta   90.00
_cell.angle_gamma   90.00
#
_symmetry.space_group_name_H-M   'P 1'
#
loop_
_entity.id
_entity.type
_entity.pdbx_description
1 polymer ?
#
loop_
_entity_poly.entity_id
_entity_poly.type
_entity_poly.pdbx_seq_one_letter_code
_entity_poly.pdbx_strand_id
1 'polypeptide(L)'
;MFATDFVFPYMLSHSVLHGEPIYDRQWQLENIPAITGRGPPGEGIFYPPGTGFSTLPLAALSFSNAQLLWQALLICFVVLGTRALVRMWDQDEKRATWMAIAGLVLLSASIRWGMTHLQAAPLIMGLLCLFVVCIDKNKYLAASAIATYVLIFKFSVALPFVGLLLARGRWRDVAVAVAIAGLAQVAGFARVGGIAAFSDYTQGIAGLEALGSINTPDPWDPMSSPRLDWTYLYTGLIGVPEIGRRLSQVTTVLVAIWLSWSMWQLRDHLDRHATATILLALTCFGILCVYHHHYDLSAALVSLMMLGIMHLGGIINLPTSFLVLTGPLAAMIALLPLATVQGVLLSVGGPRAAGYLNIAFPISVTLALIASCLDLQRLRSDDRPEKPPLSRF
;
A
#
# COMPACT_ATOMS: atom_id res chain seq x y z
N MET A 1 -7.76 19.33 17.38
CA MET A 1 -6.54 19.18 16.54
C MET A 1 -6.32 17.70 16.37
N PHE A 2 -6.51 17.15 15.17
CA PHE A 2 -6.45 15.70 14.93
C PHE A 2 -5.04 15.19 15.23
N ALA A 3 -4.93 14.06 15.95
CA ALA A 3 -3.68 13.34 16.06
C ALA A 3 -3.23 13.00 14.64
N THR A 4 -2.02 13.39 14.26
CA THR A 4 -1.47 12.99 12.96
C THR A 4 -0.98 11.56 13.12
N ASP A 5 -1.16 10.74 12.11
CA ASP A 5 -0.74 9.32 12.13
C ASP A 5 0.79 9.17 12.28
N PHE A 6 1.53 10.26 12.17
CA PHE A 6 2.95 10.32 12.50
C PHE A 6 3.25 10.02 13.97
N VAL A 7 2.28 10.21 14.86
CA VAL A 7 2.42 9.81 16.27
C VAL A 7 2.81 8.33 16.39
N PHE A 8 2.25 7.45 15.53
CA PHE A 8 2.53 6.02 15.59
C PHE A 8 4.00 5.66 15.35
N PRO A 9 4.62 5.98 14.19
CA PRO A 9 6.02 5.65 13.95
C PRO A 9 6.96 6.39 14.89
N TYR A 10 6.65 7.63 15.30
CA TYR A 10 7.47 8.38 16.23
C TYR A 10 7.48 7.73 17.62
N MET A 11 6.32 7.42 18.18
CA MET A 11 6.20 6.80 19.50
C MET A 11 6.79 5.39 19.54
N LEU A 12 6.64 4.61 18.46
CA LEU A 12 7.31 3.31 18.34
C LEU A 12 8.84 3.45 18.34
N SER A 13 9.38 4.43 17.63
CA SER A 13 10.82 4.71 17.66
C SER A 13 11.29 5.13 19.05
N HIS A 14 10.55 6.01 19.70
CA HIS A 14 10.84 6.46 21.06
C HIS A 14 10.82 5.28 22.03
N SER A 15 9.78 4.47 22.00
CA SER A 15 9.64 3.33 22.90
C SER A 15 10.67 2.23 22.65
N VAL A 16 11.02 1.95 21.39
CA VAL A 16 12.12 1.03 21.08
C VAL A 16 13.47 1.56 21.58
N LEU A 17 13.70 2.87 21.47
CA LEU A 17 14.93 3.50 21.96
C LEU A 17 15.04 3.40 23.49
N HIS A 18 13.94 3.70 24.21
CA HIS A 18 13.93 3.80 25.68
C HIS A 18 13.48 2.52 26.39
N GLY A 19 12.95 1.53 25.69
CA GLY A 19 12.44 0.28 26.29
C GLY A 19 11.10 0.45 27.00
N GLU A 20 10.20 1.26 26.45
CA GLU A 20 8.93 1.62 27.05
C GLU A 20 7.78 0.72 26.57
N PRO A 21 6.76 0.44 27.44
CA PRO A 21 5.67 -0.49 27.13
C PRO A 21 4.59 0.17 26.26
N ILE A 22 4.92 0.42 24.99
CA ILE A 22 4.10 1.19 24.06
C ILE A 22 2.68 0.61 23.80
N TYR A 23 2.47 -0.67 24.08
CA TYR A 23 1.16 -1.33 23.89
C TYR A 23 0.31 -1.32 25.17
N ASP A 24 0.87 -0.93 26.33
CA ASP A 24 0.11 -0.69 27.54
C ASP A 24 -0.77 0.57 27.37
N ARG A 25 -2.08 0.38 27.47
CA ARG A 25 -3.04 1.46 27.25
C ARG A 25 -2.93 2.58 28.27
N GLN A 26 -2.65 2.26 29.54
CA GLN A 26 -2.47 3.27 30.56
C GLN A 26 -1.21 4.08 30.30
N TRP A 27 -0.11 3.41 29.97
CA TRP A 27 1.12 4.10 29.58
C TRP A 27 0.90 5.05 28.40
N GLN A 28 0.14 4.64 27.37
CA GLN A 28 -0.20 5.50 26.23
C GLN A 28 -0.96 6.77 26.66
N LEU A 29 -1.97 6.61 27.55
CA LEU A 29 -2.79 7.73 28.01
C LEU A 29 -1.97 8.76 28.78
N GLU A 30 -0.99 8.34 29.55
CA GLU A 30 -0.15 9.19 30.38
C GLU A 30 1.02 9.82 29.62
N ASN A 31 1.72 9.03 28.79
CA ASN A 31 3.02 9.42 28.23
C ASN A 31 2.93 10.01 26.83
N ILE A 32 2.01 9.57 25.97
CA ILE A 32 1.89 10.13 24.61
C ILE A 32 1.61 11.64 24.66
N PRO A 33 0.68 12.15 25.49
CA PRO A 33 0.47 13.59 25.62
C PRO A 33 1.69 14.34 26.14
N ALA A 34 2.41 13.77 27.11
CA ALA A 34 3.61 14.38 27.68
C ALA A 34 4.75 14.51 26.66
N ILE A 35 4.95 13.49 25.80
CA ILE A 35 6.04 13.43 24.81
C ILE A 35 5.68 14.25 23.57
N THR A 36 4.45 14.16 23.09
CA THR A 36 4.05 14.72 21.78
C THR A 36 3.28 16.03 21.87
N GLY A 37 2.77 16.39 23.04
CA GLY A 37 1.82 17.48 23.22
C GLY A 37 0.44 17.20 22.57
N ARG A 38 0.13 15.95 22.22
CA ARG A 38 -1.10 15.54 21.54
C ARG A 38 -1.78 14.42 22.31
N GLY A 39 -3.11 14.35 22.22
CA GLY A 39 -3.86 13.24 22.81
C GLY A 39 -3.41 11.89 22.23
N PRO A 40 -3.53 10.80 23.01
CA PRO A 40 -3.26 9.46 22.50
C PRO A 40 -4.26 9.11 21.42
N PRO A 41 -3.87 8.24 20.45
CA PRO A 41 -4.82 7.73 19.47
C PRO A 41 -5.99 7.02 20.15
N GLY A 42 -7.22 7.27 19.69
CA GLY A 42 -8.43 6.72 20.31
C GLY A 42 -8.41 5.21 20.41
N GLU A 43 -7.92 4.54 19.37
CA GLU A 43 -7.89 3.08 19.25
C GLU A 43 -6.55 2.44 19.67
N GLY A 44 -5.53 3.23 20.04
CA GLY A 44 -4.22 2.74 20.42
C GLY A 44 -3.22 2.67 19.25
N ILE A 45 -2.10 2.00 19.48
CA ILE A 45 -1.01 1.83 18.49
C ILE A 45 -1.03 0.40 17.96
N PHE A 46 -1.17 0.23 16.64
CA PHE A 46 -1.35 -1.05 15.96
C PHE A 46 -0.22 -1.40 15.00
N TYR A 47 0.78 -0.56 14.86
CA TYR A 47 1.97 -0.91 14.12
C TYR A 47 2.84 -1.88 14.93
N PRO A 48 3.45 -2.90 14.32
CA PRO A 48 4.35 -3.79 15.03
C PRO A 48 5.64 -3.05 15.43
N PRO A 49 6.30 -3.42 16.53
CA PRO A 49 7.36 -2.61 17.13
C PRO A 49 8.63 -2.51 16.29
N GLY A 50 8.86 -3.45 15.36
CA GLY A 50 9.94 -3.35 14.38
C GLY A 50 9.88 -2.08 13.53
N THR A 51 8.69 -1.51 13.32
CA THR A 51 8.51 -0.20 12.67
C THR A 51 9.36 0.88 13.36
N GLY A 52 9.53 0.82 14.69
CA GLY A 52 10.34 1.75 15.45
C GLY A 52 11.82 1.76 15.05
N PHE A 53 12.38 0.63 14.61
CA PHE A 53 13.77 0.59 14.10
C PHE A 53 13.92 1.32 12.77
N SER A 54 12.92 1.26 11.90
CA SER A 54 12.95 1.93 10.58
C SER A 54 12.89 3.45 10.68
N THR A 55 12.36 3.97 11.78
CA THR A 55 12.21 5.41 12.05
C THR A 55 13.03 5.88 13.25
N LEU A 56 13.94 5.05 13.76
CA LEU A 56 14.73 5.30 14.97
C LEU A 56 15.44 6.66 15.02
N PRO A 57 16.01 7.20 13.90
CA PRO A 57 16.63 8.53 13.94
C PRO A 57 15.68 9.67 14.31
N LEU A 58 14.37 9.48 14.11
CA LEU A 58 13.36 10.48 14.47
C LEU A 58 13.19 10.60 15.99
N ALA A 59 13.41 9.52 16.74
CA ALA A 59 13.29 9.52 18.20
C ALA A 59 14.36 10.39 18.90
N ALA A 60 15.49 10.69 18.21
CA ALA A 60 16.50 11.59 18.71
C ALA A 60 16.11 13.08 18.62
N LEU A 61 14.99 13.38 17.98
CA LEU A 61 14.49 14.75 17.77
C LEU A 61 13.27 14.98 18.67
N SER A 62 12.99 16.26 19.00
CA SER A 62 11.68 16.59 19.55
C SER A 62 10.58 16.24 18.56
N PHE A 63 9.37 15.93 19.04
CA PHE A 63 8.24 15.55 18.19
C PHE A 63 8.00 16.54 17.03
N SER A 64 8.04 17.84 17.30
CA SER A 64 7.84 18.87 16.27
C SER A 64 8.93 18.86 15.21
N ASN A 65 10.20 18.69 15.57
CA ASN A 65 11.31 18.62 14.63
C ASN A 65 11.27 17.32 13.81
N ALA A 66 10.94 16.20 14.47
CA ALA A 66 10.75 14.92 13.81
C ALA A 66 9.60 14.98 12.80
N GLN A 67 8.50 15.67 13.13
CA GLN A 67 7.36 15.88 12.24
C GLN A 67 7.75 16.69 11.00
N LEU A 68 8.51 17.78 11.14
CA LEU A 68 9.00 18.57 10.02
C LEU A 68 9.92 17.76 9.11
N LEU A 69 10.86 17.01 9.71
CA LEU A 69 11.75 16.12 8.96
C LEU A 69 10.96 15.06 8.21
N TRP A 70 9.95 14.46 8.85
CA TRP A 70 9.08 13.47 8.24
C TRP A 70 8.35 14.03 7.02
N GLN A 71 7.75 15.22 7.13
CA GLN A 71 7.10 15.90 6.00
C GLN A 71 8.08 16.12 4.84
N ALA A 72 9.29 16.60 5.14
CA ALA A 72 10.32 16.79 4.12
C ALA A 72 10.69 15.47 3.43
N LEU A 73 10.85 14.38 4.20
CA LEU A 73 11.12 13.05 3.64
C LEU A 73 10.00 12.56 2.73
N LEU A 74 8.73 12.70 3.13
CA LEU A 74 7.59 12.32 2.30
C LEU A 74 7.63 13.03 0.94
N ILE A 75 7.83 14.35 0.92
CA ILE A 75 7.92 15.14 -0.31
C ILE A 75 9.13 14.70 -1.15
N CYS A 76 10.30 14.59 -0.53
CA CYS A 76 11.54 14.18 -1.21
C CYS A 76 11.38 12.82 -1.89
N PHE A 77 10.84 11.83 -1.20
CA PHE A 77 10.68 10.49 -1.78
C PHE A 77 9.66 10.46 -2.93
N VAL A 78 8.56 11.20 -2.84
CA VAL A 78 7.61 11.34 -3.96
C VAL A 78 8.29 11.98 -5.17
N VAL A 79 8.99 13.10 -4.99
CA VAL A 79 9.64 13.83 -6.08
C VAL A 79 10.77 13.03 -6.70
N LEU A 80 11.68 12.50 -5.87
CA LEU A 80 12.84 11.73 -6.35
C LEU A 80 12.42 10.41 -6.98
N GLY A 81 11.45 9.71 -6.37
CA GLY A 81 10.91 8.47 -6.91
C GLY A 81 10.24 8.69 -8.28
N THR A 82 9.34 9.67 -8.39
CA THR A 82 8.68 10.02 -9.64
C THR A 82 9.69 10.40 -10.72
N ARG A 83 10.68 11.24 -10.37
CA ARG A 83 11.76 11.62 -11.30
C ARG A 83 12.54 10.39 -11.79
N ALA A 84 12.94 9.50 -10.87
CA ALA A 84 13.69 8.31 -11.22
C ALA A 84 12.88 7.39 -12.13
N LEU A 85 11.55 7.26 -11.89
CA LEU A 85 10.65 6.46 -12.70
C LEU A 85 10.50 7.06 -14.12
N VAL A 86 10.26 8.35 -14.25
CA VAL A 86 10.11 9.02 -15.57
C VAL A 86 11.37 8.87 -16.40
N ARG A 87 12.55 8.95 -15.80
CA ARG A 87 13.84 8.76 -16.48
C ARG A 87 14.05 7.37 -17.09
N MET A 88 13.25 6.39 -16.76
CA MET A 88 13.32 5.07 -17.41
C MET A 88 12.88 5.12 -18.89
N TRP A 89 12.06 6.14 -19.26
CA TRP A 89 11.52 6.29 -20.62
C TRP A 89 12.01 7.54 -21.34
N ASP A 90 12.35 8.61 -20.61
CA ASP A 90 12.80 9.89 -21.15
C ASP A 90 14.25 10.13 -20.73
N GLN A 91 15.20 9.65 -21.56
CA GLN A 91 16.63 9.83 -21.28
C GLN A 91 17.07 11.29 -21.44
N ASP A 92 16.42 12.04 -22.33
CA ASP A 92 16.70 13.46 -22.58
C ASP A 92 16.11 14.37 -21.50
N GLU A 93 15.40 13.77 -20.53
CA GLU A 93 14.82 14.40 -19.34
C GLU A 93 14.31 15.83 -19.59
N LYS A 94 13.20 15.94 -20.32
CA LYS A 94 12.51 17.22 -20.42
C LYS A 94 12.04 17.62 -19.02
N ARG A 95 12.75 18.57 -18.41
CA ARG A 95 12.50 19.05 -17.05
C ARG A 95 11.01 19.34 -16.81
N ALA A 96 10.33 19.89 -17.81
CA ALA A 96 8.91 20.18 -17.74
C ALA A 96 8.06 18.92 -17.57
N THR A 97 8.39 17.81 -18.24
CA THR A 97 7.62 16.56 -18.19
C THR A 97 7.63 15.93 -16.80
N TRP A 98 8.82 15.70 -16.23
CA TRP A 98 8.87 15.07 -14.90
C TRP A 98 8.33 16.01 -13.81
N MET A 99 8.51 17.34 -13.92
CA MET A 99 7.92 18.30 -12.98
C MET A 99 6.39 18.31 -13.07
N ALA A 100 5.80 18.22 -14.28
CA ALA A 100 4.36 18.12 -14.45
C ALA A 100 3.81 16.84 -13.84
N ILE A 101 4.47 15.70 -14.09
CA ILE A 101 4.06 14.41 -13.50
C ILE A 101 4.19 14.43 -11.97
N ALA A 102 5.32 14.95 -11.44
CA ALA A 102 5.49 15.07 -9.98
C ALA A 102 4.44 16.01 -9.38
N GLY A 103 4.11 17.10 -10.05
CA GLY A 103 3.03 18.01 -9.65
C GLY A 103 1.66 17.31 -9.61
N LEU A 104 1.31 16.56 -10.65
CA LEU A 104 0.06 15.79 -10.71
C LEU A 104 0.00 14.73 -9.60
N VAL A 105 1.12 14.05 -9.33
CA VAL A 105 1.22 13.07 -8.24
C VAL A 105 1.00 13.75 -6.88
N LEU A 106 1.68 14.87 -6.62
CA LEU A 106 1.52 15.60 -5.35
C LEU A 106 0.11 16.17 -5.18
N LEU A 107 -0.56 16.52 -6.29
CA LEU A 107 -1.94 17.00 -6.27
C LEU A 107 -2.98 15.88 -6.18
N SER A 108 -2.60 14.63 -6.40
CA SER A 108 -3.54 13.50 -6.31
C SER A 108 -4.15 13.40 -4.91
N ALA A 109 -5.41 13.00 -4.84
CA ALA A 109 -6.16 12.98 -3.58
C ALA A 109 -5.53 12.03 -2.55
N SER A 110 -5.05 10.85 -2.97
CA SER A 110 -4.42 9.87 -2.08
C SER A 110 -3.09 10.38 -1.48
N ILE A 111 -2.28 11.08 -2.28
CA ILE A 111 -1.02 11.66 -1.80
C ILE A 111 -1.29 12.85 -0.89
N ARG A 112 -2.18 13.77 -1.28
CA ARG A 112 -2.55 14.92 -0.43
C ARG A 112 -3.08 14.48 0.92
N TRP A 113 -3.96 13.47 0.94
CA TRP A 113 -4.48 12.93 2.19
C TRP A 113 -3.36 12.33 3.05
N GLY A 114 -2.49 11.52 2.43
CA GLY A 114 -1.31 10.98 3.10
C GLY A 114 -0.41 12.07 3.68
N MET A 115 -0.17 13.16 2.93
CA MET A 115 0.62 14.31 3.39
C MET A 115 -0.07 15.06 4.54
N THR A 116 -1.38 15.29 4.45
CA THR A 116 -2.15 16.02 5.49
C THR A 116 -2.15 15.27 6.82
N HIS A 117 -2.25 13.94 6.78
CA HIS A 117 -2.26 13.09 7.98
C HIS A 117 -0.86 12.56 8.35
N LEU A 118 0.18 12.93 7.58
CA LEU A 118 1.56 12.47 7.75
C LEU A 118 1.69 10.94 7.72
N GLN A 119 0.87 10.30 6.88
CA GLN A 119 0.89 8.87 6.62
C GLN A 119 2.15 8.45 5.87
N ALA A 120 2.51 7.20 6.02
CA ALA A 120 3.66 6.62 5.32
C ALA A 120 3.41 6.37 3.81
N ALA A 121 2.18 6.43 3.34
CA ALA A 121 1.82 6.08 1.97
C ALA A 121 2.60 6.84 0.88
N PRO A 122 2.84 8.17 0.99
CA PRO A 122 3.71 8.88 0.04
C PRO A 122 5.15 8.38 0.03
N LEU A 123 5.71 8.04 1.20
CA LEU A 123 7.05 7.43 1.31
C LEU A 123 7.08 6.07 0.58
N ILE A 124 6.10 5.22 0.85
CA ILE A 124 6.00 3.88 0.22
C ILE A 124 5.88 3.99 -1.30
N MET A 125 5.07 4.94 -1.80
CA MET A 125 4.96 5.21 -3.23
C MET A 125 6.33 5.62 -3.83
N GLY A 126 7.03 6.56 -3.20
CA GLY A 126 8.36 6.98 -3.65
C GLY A 126 9.39 5.84 -3.62
N LEU A 127 9.37 5.02 -2.57
CA LEU A 127 10.21 3.81 -2.47
C LEU A 127 9.85 2.79 -3.54
N LEU A 128 8.58 2.62 -3.89
CA LEU A 128 8.14 1.71 -4.95
C LEU A 128 8.65 2.16 -6.33
N CYS A 129 8.63 3.47 -6.61
CA CYS A 129 9.25 4.02 -7.82
C CYS A 129 10.75 3.68 -7.89
N LEU A 130 11.49 3.93 -6.80
CA LEU A 130 12.92 3.63 -6.74
C LEU A 130 13.20 2.12 -6.84
N PHE A 131 12.37 1.30 -6.22
CA PHE A 131 12.44 -0.15 -6.29
C PHE A 131 12.29 -0.65 -7.73
N VAL A 132 11.27 -0.17 -8.47
CA VAL A 132 11.06 -0.52 -9.88
C VAL A 132 12.27 -0.12 -10.73
N VAL A 133 12.82 1.07 -10.53
CA VAL A 133 14.04 1.51 -11.21
C VAL A 133 15.23 0.60 -10.90
N CYS A 134 15.36 0.14 -9.65
CA CYS A 134 16.41 -0.83 -9.27
C CYS A 134 16.23 -2.18 -9.96
N ILE A 135 14.99 -2.67 -10.04
CA ILE A 135 14.65 -3.91 -10.77
C ILE A 135 14.98 -3.78 -12.27
N ASP A 136 14.53 -2.69 -12.92
CA ASP A 136 14.81 -2.43 -14.34
C ASP A 136 16.31 -2.40 -14.66
N LYS A 137 17.11 -1.86 -13.73
CA LYS A 137 18.58 -1.77 -13.85
C LYS A 137 19.33 -2.98 -13.28
N ASN A 138 18.63 -4.06 -12.93
CA ASN A 138 19.21 -5.28 -12.30
C ASN A 138 19.99 -5.01 -11.00
N LYS A 139 19.69 -3.91 -10.29
CA LYS A 139 20.30 -3.57 -8.99
C LYS A 139 19.57 -4.26 -7.84
N TYR A 140 19.58 -5.60 -7.85
CA TYR A 140 18.76 -6.40 -6.93
C TYR A 140 19.11 -6.21 -5.45
N LEU A 141 20.38 -5.95 -5.10
CA LEU A 141 20.73 -5.66 -3.71
C LEU A 141 20.02 -4.40 -3.18
N ALA A 142 19.98 -3.33 -3.99
CA ALA A 142 19.28 -2.11 -3.61
C ALA A 142 17.76 -2.34 -3.56
N ALA A 143 17.21 -3.09 -4.52
CA ALA A 143 15.79 -3.46 -4.51
C ALA A 143 15.45 -4.27 -3.24
N SER A 144 16.28 -5.26 -2.88
CA SER A 144 16.08 -6.08 -1.67
C SER A 144 16.17 -5.25 -0.39
N ALA A 145 17.11 -4.28 -0.33
CA ALA A 145 17.19 -3.37 0.81
C ALA A 145 15.93 -2.51 0.97
N ILE A 146 15.38 -1.99 -0.14
CA ILE A 146 14.09 -1.26 -0.13
C ILE A 146 12.96 -2.18 0.35
N ALA A 147 12.85 -3.40 -0.20
CA ALA A 147 11.84 -4.36 0.21
C ALA A 147 11.93 -4.72 1.69
N THR A 148 13.16 -4.92 2.21
CA THR A 148 13.42 -5.18 3.64
C THR A 148 12.94 -4.01 4.50
N TYR A 149 13.28 -2.78 4.12
CA TYR A 149 12.82 -1.58 4.83
C TYR A 149 11.29 -1.52 4.90
N VAL A 150 10.61 -1.75 3.77
CA VAL A 150 9.14 -1.72 3.71
C VAL A 150 8.52 -2.84 4.55
N LEU A 151 9.09 -4.05 4.54
CA LEU A 151 8.65 -5.16 5.39
C LEU A 151 8.77 -4.84 6.88
N ILE A 152 9.85 -4.19 7.31
CA ILE A 152 10.03 -3.75 8.69
C ILE A 152 9.04 -2.66 9.05
N PHE A 153 8.91 -1.66 8.16
CA PHE A 153 8.15 -0.44 8.42
C PHE A 153 6.62 -0.63 8.35
N LYS A 154 6.12 -1.25 7.27
CA LYS A 154 4.69 -1.48 7.03
C LYS A 154 4.48 -2.74 6.18
N PHE A 155 4.56 -3.90 6.79
CA PHE A 155 4.51 -5.19 6.09
C PHE A 155 3.24 -5.38 5.23
N SER A 156 2.10 -4.77 5.62
CA SER A 156 0.82 -4.89 4.89
C SER A 156 0.88 -4.37 3.45
N VAL A 157 1.79 -3.44 3.14
CA VAL A 157 2.00 -2.89 1.78
C VAL A 157 3.25 -3.45 1.09
N ALA A 158 3.91 -4.45 1.68
CA ALA A 158 5.16 -4.99 1.14
C ALA A 158 4.97 -5.98 -0.02
N LEU A 159 3.75 -6.45 -0.25
CA LEU A 159 3.47 -7.49 -1.26
C LEU A 159 3.96 -7.15 -2.68
N PRO A 160 3.77 -5.94 -3.23
CA PRO A 160 4.30 -5.59 -4.56
C PRO A 160 5.84 -5.66 -4.63
N PHE A 161 6.54 -5.35 -3.54
CA PHE A 161 8.01 -5.44 -3.49
C PHE A 161 8.47 -6.90 -3.46
N VAL A 162 7.93 -7.68 -2.54
CA VAL A 162 8.27 -9.10 -2.36
C VAL A 162 7.85 -9.91 -3.60
N GLY A 163 6.63 -9.72 -4.07
CA GLY A 163 6.06 -10.45 -5.21
C GLY A 163 6.85 -10.19 -6.50
N LEU A 164 7.28 -8.94 -6.76
CA LEU A 164 8.09 -8.66 -7.94
C LEU A 164 9.50 -9.24 -7.86
N LEU A 165 10.13 -9.28 -6.66
CA LEU A 165 11.39 -10.01 -6.47
C LEU A 165 11.22 -11.51 -6.72
N LEU A 166 10.13 -12.12 -6.23
CA LEU A 166 9.82 -13.52 -6.50
C LEU A 166 9.60 -13.78 -7.99
N ALA A 167 8.84 -12.92 -8.67
CA ALA A 167 8.63 -12.99 -10.12
C ALA A 167 9.96 -12.95 -10.90
N ARG A 168 10.97 -12.22 -10.40
CA ARG A 168 12.34 -12.15 -10.95
C ARG A 168 13.24 -13.32 -10.49
N GLY A 169 12.70 -14.34 -9.84
CA GLY A 169 13.48 -15.50 -9.34
C GLY A 169 14.40 -15.18 -8.16
N ARG A 170 14.21 -14.03 -7.50
CA ARG A 170 15.07 -13.56 -6.40
C ARG A 170 14.62 -14.08 -5.03
N TRP A 171 14.26 -15.36 -4.94
CA TRP A 171 13.70 -15.97 -3.73
C TRP A 171 14.65 -15.92 -2.51
N ARG A 172 15.99 -15.99 -2.74
CA ARG A 172 16.99 -15.87 -1.67
C ARG A 172 16.96 -14.47 -1.06
N ASP A 173 16.88 -13.44 -1.89
CA ASP A 173 16.81 -12.05 -1.43
C ASP A 173 15.52 -11.82 -0.64
N VAL A 174 14.41 -12.40 -1.06
CA VAL A 174 13.14 -12.35 -0.32
C VAL A 174 13.27 -13.08 1.02
N ALA A 175 13.87 -14.27 1.05
CA ALA A 175 14.06 -15.01 2.31
C ALA A 175 14.90 -14.21 3.31
N VAL A 176 15.98 -13.57 2.85
CA VAL A 176 16.82 -12.69 3.68
C VAL A 176 16.02 -11.47 4.16
N ALA A 177 15.27 -10.81 3.27
CA ALA A 177 14.47 -9.65 3.64
C ALA A 177 13.41 -9.99 4.72
N VAL A 178 12.72 -11.12 4.55
CA VAL A 178 11.73 -11.62 5.53
C VAL A 178 12.40 -11.99 6.85
N ALA A 179 13.55 -12.65 6.81
CA ALA A 179 14.29 -13.01 8.02
C ALA A 179 14.75 -11.76 8.80
N ILE A 180 15.32 -10.76 8.11
CA ILE A 180 15.72 -9.49 8.75
C ILE A 180 14.50 -8.77 9.33
N ALA A 181 13.40 -8.69 8.58
CA ALA A 181 12.17 -8.07 9.06
C ALA A 181 11.61 -8.81 10.28
N GLY A 182 11.57 -10.15 10.24
CA GLY A 182 11.15 -10.97 11.39
C GLY A 182 12.01 -10.74 12.63
N LEU A 183 13.34 -10.72 12.46
CA LEU A 183 14.28 -10.42 13.56
C LEU A 183 14.06 -9.01 14.13
N ALA A 184 13.79 -8.01 13.28
CA ALA A 184 13.47 -6.66 13.73
C ALA A 184 12.17 -6.63 14.56
N GLN A 185 11.14 -7.41 14.18
CA GLN A 185 9.91 -7.51 14.97
C GLN A 185 10.17 -8.18 16.32
N VAL A 186 10.88 -9.31 16.34
CA VAL A 186 11.22 -10.02 17.57
C VAL A 186 12.04 -9.12 18.51
N ALA A 187 13.08 -8.46 17.99
CA ALA A 187 13.88 -7.51 18.75
C ALA A 187 13.06 -6.32 19.26
N GLY A 188 12.15 -5.82 18.44
CA GLY A 188 11.21 -4.76 18.82
C GLY A 188 10.32 -5.18 19.99
N PHE A 189 9.66 -6.34 19.92
CA PHE A 189 8.86 -6.87 21.03
C PHE A 189 9.71 -7.08 22.28
N ALA A 190 10.87 -7.71 22.16
CA ALA A 190 11.78 -7.90 23.28
C ALA A 190 12.14 -6.58 23.98
N ARG A 191 12.27 -5.50 23.20
CA ARG A 191 12.63 -4.17 23.71
C ARG A 191 11.47 -3.47 24.43
N VAL A 192 10.22 -3.65 23.99
CA VAL A 192 9.05 -2.91 24.50
C VAL A 192 8.18 -3.69 25.49
N GLY A 193 8.66 -4.81 26.02
CA GLY A 193 7.97 -5.59 27.06
C GLY A 193 7.79 -7.08 26.75
N GLY A 194 8.42 -7.58 25.70
CA GLY A 194 8.48 -9.03 25.38
C GLY A 194 7.12 -9.64 25.06
N ILE A 195 6.84 -10.79 25.70
CA ILE A 195 5.61 -11.58 25.47
C ILE A 195 4.36 -10.81 25.89
N ALA A 196 4.42 -10.00 26.95
CA ALA A 196 3.30 -9.17 27.38
C ALA A 196 2.94 -8.16 26.28
N ALA A 197 3.92 -7.43 25.76
CA ALA A 197 3.71 -6.50 24.65
C ALA A 197 3.16 -7.17 23.39
N PHE A 198 3.56 -8.41 23.10
CA PHE A 198 2.99 -9.18 22.00
C PHE A 198 1.53 -9.54 22.24
N SER A 199 1.17 -9.94 23.46
CA SER A 199 -0.20 -10.21 23.85
C SER A 199 -1.08 -8.97 23.72
N ASP A 200 -0.64 -7.83 24.24
CA ASP A 200 -1.38 -6.55 24.19
C ASP A 200 -1.56 -6.09 22.74
N TYR A 201 -0.52 -6.19 21.92
CA TYR A 201 -0.56 -5.91 20.49
C TYR A 201 -1.60 -6.75 19.76
N THR A 202 -1.61 -8.07 19.99
CA THR A 202 -2.56 -8.99 19.32
C THR A 202 -3.99 -8.76 19.77
N GLN A 203 -4.22 -8.46 21.05
CA GLN A 203 -5.53 -8.07 21.58
C GLN A 203 -5.99 -6.73 20.98
N GLY A 204 -5.09 -5.74 20.87
CA GLY A 204 -5.37 -4.47 20.24
C GLY A 204 -5.82 -4.63 18.78
N ILE A 205 -5.11 -5.45 18.01
CA ILE A 205 -5.51 -5.77 16.61
C ILE A 205 -6.88 -6.45 16.55
N ALA A 206 -7.13 -7.42 17.42
CA ALA A 206 -8.43 -8.10 17.46
C ALA A 206 -9.60 -7.16 17.79
N GLY A 207 -9.33 -6.10 18.59
CA GLY A 207 -10.31 -5.07 18.92
C GLY A 207 -10.56 -4.04 17.82
N LEU A 208 -9.65 -3.92 16.84
CA LEU A 208 -9.76 -2.90 15.77
C LEU A 208 -11.05 -3.00 14.96
N GLU A 209 -11.53 -4.21 14.71
CA GLU A 209 -12.72 -4.47 13.90
C GLU A 209 -14.01 -4.56 14.73
N ALA A 210 -13.99 -4.12 15.99
CA ALA A 210 -15.17 -4.13 16.82
C ALA A 210 -16.27 -3.21 16.24
N LEU A 211 -17.53 -3.59 16.49
CA LEU A 211 -18.68 -2.77 16.11
C LEU A 211 -18.60 -1.38 16.77
N GLY A 212 -18.87 -0.33 16.00
CA GLY A 212 -18.75 1.06 16.45
C GLY A 212 -17.32 1.64 16.38
N SER A 213 -16.33 0.85 15.97
CA SER A 213 -15.00 1.35 15.60
C SER A 213 -15.02 1.98 14.21
N ILE A 214 -14.15 2.98 13.99
CA ILE A 214 -13.92 3.53 12.63
C ILE A 214 -13.39 2.48 11.65
N ASN A 215 -12.88 1.35 12.16
CA ASN A 215 -12.33 0.23 11.39
C ASN A 215 -13.30 -0.95 11.27
N THR A 216 -14.57 -0.79 11.71
CA THR A 216 -15.57 -1.85 11.54
C THR A 216 -15.67 -2.31 10.08
N PRO A 217 -15.81 -3.61 9.80
CA PRO A 217 -15.98 -4.11 8.44
C PRO A 217 -17.37 -3.87 7.86
N ASP A 218 -18.27 -3.18 8.59
CA ASP A 218 -19.62 -2.86 8.12
C ASP A 218 -19.65 -1.49 7.43
N PRO A 219 -19.81 -1.40 6.10
CA PRO A 219 -19.89 -0.14 5.37
C PRO A 219 -21.17 0.68 5.66
N TRP A 220 -22.16 0.07 6.30
CA TRP A 220 -23.41 0.72 6.67
C TRP A 220 -23.37 1.33 8.08
N ASP A 221 -22.33 1.03 8.87
CA ASP A 221 -22.09 1.66 10.15
C ASP A 221 -21.71 3.14 9.92
N PRO A 222 -22.43 4.11 10.52
CA PRO A 222 -22.12 5.54 10.37
C PRO A 222 -20.73 5.95 10.84
N MET A 223 -20.13 5.17 11.74
CA MET A 223 -18.77 5.40 12.25
C MET A 223 -17.69 4.79 11.36
N SER A 224 -18.07 3.90 10.41
CA SER A 224 -17.12 3.22 9.53
C SER A 224 -16.39 4.20 8.62
N SER A 225 -15.06 4.10 8.61
CA SER A 225 -14.22 4.75 7.60
C SER A 225 -14.13 3.89 6.33
N PRO A 226 -14.06 4.47 5.13
CA PRO A 226 -13.92 3.70 3.90
C PRO A 226 -12.72 2.77 3.94
N ARG A 227 -12.98 1.47 3.79
CA ARG A 227 -11.98 0.41 3.70
C ARG A 227 -11.92 -0.10 2.25
N LEU A 228 -10.79 -0.70 1.89
CA LEU A 228 -10.53 -1.17 0.53
C LEU A 228 -10.56 -2.68 0.40
N ASP A 229 -10.66 -3.41 1.51
CA ASP A 229 -10.51 -4.87 1.53
C ASP A 229 -11.79 -5.65 1.16
N TRP A 230 -11.62 -6.90 0.76
CA TRP A 230 -12.73 -7.79 0.40
C TRP A 230 -13.66 -8.10 1.56
N THR A 231 -13.20 -8.10 2.82
CA THR A 231 -14.08 -8.30 3.97
C THR A 231 -15.13 -7.20 4.03
N TYR A 232 -14.71 -5.96 3.81
CA TYR A 232 -15.60 -4.80 3.76
C TYR A 232 -16.59 -4.88 2.58
N LEU A 233 -16.09 -5.24 1.40
CA LEU A 233 -16.93 -5.42 0.21
C LEU A 233 -17.99 -6.49 0.42
N TYR A 234 -17.59 -7.69 0.86
CA TYR A 234 -18.53 -8.80 1.02
C TYR A 234 -19.50 -8.57 2.18
N THR A 235 -19.07 -7.93 3.27
CA THR A 235 -19.97 -7.53 4.35
C THR A 235 -21.02 -6.55 3.84
N GLY A 236 -20.63 -5.57 3.04
CA GLY A 236 -21.57 -4.61 2.46
C GLY A 236 -22.58 -5.22 1.50
N LEU A 237 -22.20 -6.26 0.75
CA LEU A 237 -23.08 -6.95 -0.19
C LEU A 237 -24.03 -7.94 0.50
N ILE A 238 -23.59 -8.58 1.59
CA ILE A 238 -24.30 -9.71 2.22
C ILE A 238 -24.97 -9.28 3.52
N GLY A 239 -24.46 -8.25 4.19
CA GLY A 239 -24.95 -7.76 5.47
C GLY A 239 -24.51 -8.59 6.69
N VAL A 240 -23.62 -9.59 6.52
CA VAL A 240 -23.15 -10.49 7.58
C VAL A 240 -21.61 -10.50 7.63
N PRO A 241 -20.97 -9.85 8.63
CA PRO A 241 -19.51 -9.70 8.67
C PRO A 241 -18.73 -11.02 8.69
N GLU A 242 -19.24 -12.04 9.39
CA GLU A 242 -18.59 -13.35 9.47
C GLU A 242 -18.57 -14.07 8.11
N ILE A 243 -19.66 -14.01 7.35
CA ILE A 243 -19.71 -14.56 5.98
C ILE A 243 -18.79 -13.75 5.07
N GLY A 244 -18.82 -12.43 5.19
CA GLY A 244 -17.91 -11.54 4.45
C GLY A 244 -16.44 -11.88 4.67
N ARG A 245 -16.04 -12.13 5.92
CA ARG A 245 -14.68 -12.55 6.28
C ARG A 245 -14.29 -13.90 5.65
N ARG A 246 -15.16 -14.90 5.73
CA ARG A 246 -14.89 -16.21 5.11
C ARG A 246 -14.76 -16.13 3.60
N LEU A 247 -15.62 -15.40 2.94
CA LEU A 247 -15.54 -15.19 1.50
C LEU A 247 -14.25 -14.44 1.12
N SER A 248 -13.86 -13.42 1.88
CA SER A 248 -12.60 -12.71 1.70
C SER A 248 -11.41 -13.67 1.77
N GLN A 249 -11.37 -14.55 2.77
CA GLN A 249 -10.31 -15.56 2.91
C GLN A 249 -10.23 -16.51 1.73
N VAL A 250 -11.36 -17.06 1.29
CA VAL A 250 -11.42 -17.96 0.12
C VAL A 250 -10.95 -17.24 -1.14
N THR A 251 -11.46 -16.03 -1.38
CA THR A 251 -11.07 -15.21 -2.54
C THR A 251 -9.58 -14.90 -2.52
N THR A 252 -9.04 -14.54 -1.35
CA THR A 252 -7.60 -14.28 -1.16
C THR A 252 -6.77 -15.49 -1.57
N VAL A 253 -7.12 -16.68 -1.11
CA VAL A 253 -6.38 -17.91 -1.46
C VAL A 253 -6.44 -18.20 -2.95
N LEU A 254 -7.64 -18.13 -3.56
CA LEU A 254 -7.81 -18.41 -4.99
C LEU A 254 -7.02 -17.42 -5.87
N VAL A 255 -7.09 -16.13 -5.55
CA VAL A 255 -6.37 -15.10 -6.30
C VAL A 255 -4.86 -15.20 -6.07
N ALA A 256 -4.41 -15.53 -4.86
CA ALA A 256 -2.98 -15.75 -4.57
C ALA A 256 -2.41 -16.91 -5.41
N ILE A 257 -3.13 -18.03 -5.49
CA ILE A 257 -2.73 -19.17 -6.33
C ILE A 257 -2.66 -18.75 -7.80
N TRP A 258 -3.70 -18.06 -8.28
CA TRP A 258 -3.75 -17.63 -9.67
C TRP A 258 -2.64 -16.63 -10.03
N LEU A 259 -2.37 -15.62 -9.17
CA LEU A 259 -1.29 -14.65 -9.36
C LEU A 259 0.09 -15.34 -9.34
N SER A 260 0.31 -16.24 -8.39
CA SER A 260 1.57 -17.00 -8.28
C SER A 260 1.82 -17.81 -9.55
N TRP A 261 0.77 -18.50 -10.04
CA TRP A 261 0.84 -19.24 -11.30
C TRP A 261 1.12 -18.34 -12.50
N SER A 262 0.45 -17.20 -12.61
CA SER A 262 0.66 -16.24 -13.70
C SER A 262 2.07 -15.66 -13.70
N MET A 263 2.59 -15.26 -12.55
CA MET A 263 3.96 -14.77 -12.39
C MET A 263 4.99 -15.85 -12.73
N TRP A 264 4.74 -17.10 -12.30
CA TRP A 264 5.61 -18.21 -12.65
C TRP A 264 5.73 -18.43 -14.15
N GLN A 265 4.62 -18.31 -14.88
CA GLN A 265 4.60 -18.49 -16.34
C GLN A 265 5.27 -17.34 -17.09
N LEU A 266 5.23 -16.11 -16.56
CA LEU A 266 5.83 -14.92 -17.18
C LEU A 266 7.28 -14.66 -16.75
N ARG A 267 7.83 -15.46 -15.84
CA ARG A 267 9.14 -15.19 -15.20
C ARG A 267 10.30 -14.98 -16.17
N ASP A 268 10.28 -15.65 -17.32
CA ASP A 268 11.35 -15.62 -18.33
C ASP A 268 11.16 -14.45 -19.33
N HIS A 269 9.99 -13.76 -19.29
CA HIS A 269 9.58 -12.70 -20.24
C HIS A 269 9.10 -11.43 -19.53
N LEU A 270 9.78 -11.07 -18.44
CA LEU A 270 9.40 -9.89 -17.64
C LEU A 270 9.98 -8.59 -18.23
N ASP A 271 9.34 -8.09 -19.29
CA ASP A 271 9.59 -6.74 -19.79
C ASP A 271 8.97 -5.65 -18.88
N ARG A 272 9.03 -4.39 -19.30
CA ARG A 272 8.48 -3.27 -18.55
C ARG A 272 6.95 -3.30 -18.47
N HIS A 273 6.27 -3.77 -19.52
CA HIS A 273 4.81 -3.91 -19.54
C HIS A 273 4.37 -4.98 -18.52
N ALA A 274 4.89 -6.20 -18.65
CA ALA A 274 4.61 -7.28 -17.71
C ALA A 274 4.94 -6.88 -16.26
N THR A 275 6.07 -6.18 -16.05
CA THR A 275 6.47 -5.66 -14.72
C THR A 275 5.42 -4.69 -14.16
N ALA A 276 4.93 -3.74 -14.97
CA ALA A 276 3.93 -2.77 -14.53
C ALA A 276 2.58 -3.44 -14.23
N THR A 277 2.16 -4.38 -15.05
CA THR A 277 0.89 -5.11 -14.88
C THR A 277 0.95 -6.04 -13.65
N ILE A 278 2.04 -6.77 -13.43
CA ILE A 278 2.27 -7.58 -12.22
C ILE A 278 2.25 -6.67 -10.98
N LEU A 279 2.91 -5.53 -11.04
CA LEU A 279 2.97 -4.59 -9.94
C LEU A 279 1.58 -4.05 -9.59
N LEU A 280 0.74 -3.71 -10.59
CA LEU A 280 -0.65 -3.29 -10.36
C LEU A 280 -1.46 -4.43 -9.73
N ALA A 281 -1.35 -5.64 -10.26
CA ALA A 281 -2.04 -6.81 -9.74
C ALA A 281 -1.67 -7.09 -8.28
N LEU A 282 -0.37 -7.10 -7.95
CA LEU A 282 0.12 -7.34 -6.59
C LEU A 282 -0.28 -6.22 -5.62
N THR A 283 -0.30 -4.97 -6.09
CA THR A 283 -0.72 -3.83 -5.26
C THR A 283 -2.22 -3.90 -4.97
N CYS A 284 -3.05 -4.10 -5.99
CA CYS A 284 -4.50 -4.26 -5.82
C CYS A 284 -4.83 -5.47 -4.93
N PHE A 285 -4.17 -6.60 -5.17
CA PHE A 285 -4.34 -7.80 -4.36
C PHE A 285 -3.95 -7.56 -2.90
N GLY A 286 -2.78 -6.95 -2.63
CA GLY A 286 -2.35 -6.63 -1.27
C GLY A 286 -3.34 -5.75 -0.53
N ILE A 287 -3.87 -4.73 -1.21
CA ILE A 287 -4.87 -3.81 -0.65
C ILE A 287 -6.19 -4.55 -0.34
N LEU A 288 -6.61 -5.48 -1.21
CA LEU A 288 -7.87 -6.20 -1.06
C LEU A 288 -7.83 -7.32 -0.02
N CYS A 289 -6.64 -7.87 0.29
CA CYS A 289 -6.48 -8.97 1.22
C CYS A 289 -6.51 -8.57 2.68
N VAL A 290 -6.06 -7.35 3.01
CA VAL A 290 -5.91 -6.86 4.38
C VAL A 290 -6.51 -5.47 4.50
N TYR A 291 -6.77 -5.08 5.75
CA TYR A 291 -7.28 -3.76 6.06
C TYR A 291 -6.38 -2.65 5.52
N HIS A 292 -6.94 -1.80 4.65
CA HIS A 292 -6.30 -0.63 4.08
C HIS A 292 -7.25 0.55 3.93
N HIS A 293 -6.73 1.74 4.02
CA HIS A 293 -7.43 2.97 3.70
C HIS A 293 -7.05 3.51 2.30
N HIS A 294 -7.84 4.44 1.81
CA HIS A 294 -7.70 5.05 0.48
C HIS A 294 -6.34 5.71 0.20
N TYR A 295 -5.59 6.17 1.20
CA TYR A 295 -4.23 6.69 0.99
C TYR A 295 -3.23 5.61 0.57
N ASP A 296 -3.45 4.35 0.91
CA ASP A 296 -2.61 3.23 0.48
C ASP A 296 -2.73 2.96 -1.03
N LEU A 297 -3.79 3.49 -1.70
CA LEU A 297 -3.92 3.48 -3.17
C LEU A 297 -2.78 4.22 -3.88
N SER A 298 -2.02 5.06 -3.18
CA SER A 298 -0.85 5.73 -3.74
C SER A 298 0.20 4.76 -4.31
N ALA A 299 0.27 3.54 -3.79
CA ALA A 299 1.14 2.49 -4.35
C ALA A 299 0.70 2.05 -5.75
N ALA A 300 -0.63 1.97 -6.02
CA ALA A 300 -1.15 1.64 -7.34
C ALA A 300 -0.84 2.72 -8.40
N LEU A 301 -0.66 3.97 -7.96
CA LEU A 301 -0.32 5.09 -8.83
C LEU A 301 0.99 4.84 -9.60
N VAL A 302 1.97 4.15 -9.00
CA VAL A 302 3.25 3.81 -9.67
C VAL A 302 3.00 2.97 -10.92
N SER A 303 2.22 1.91 -10.81
CA SER A 303 1.91 1.03 -11.93
C SER A 303 1.07 1.74 -12.99
N LEU A 304 0.08 2.52 -12.56
CA LEU A 304 -0.76 3.30 -13.47
C LEU A 304 0.05 4.35 -14.23
N MET A 305 1.03 5.00 -13.58
CA MET A 305 1.97 5.90 -14.26
C MET A 305 2.82 5.16 -15.28
N MET A 306 3.37 3.99 -14.93
CA MET A 306 4.15 3.19 -15.87
C MET A 306 3.35 2.82 -17.12
N LEU A 307 2.16 2.24 -16.93
CA LEU A 307 1.27 1.84 -18.01
C LEU A 307 0.79 3.04 -18.84
N GLY A 308 0.45 4.14 -18.17
CA GLY A 308 0.04 5.39 -18.82
C GLY A 308 1.15 6.00 -19.68
N ILE A 309 2.39 6.09 -19.17
CA ILE A 309 3.55 6.60 -19.93
C ILE A 309 3.80 5.73 -21.15
N MET A 310 3.78 4.40 -21.01
CA MET A 310 4.01 3.48 -22.13
C MET A 310 2.88 3.53 -23.16
N HIS A 311 1.63 3.64 -22.73
CA HIS A 311 0.47 3.73 -23.63
C HIS A 311 0.45 5.06 -24.39
N LEU A 312 0.59 6.19 -23.70
CA LEU A 312 0.62 7.52 -24.32
C LEU A 312 1.85 7.73 -25.20
N GLY A 313 2.97 7.09 -24.86
CA GLY A 313 4.18 7.06 -25.68
C GLY A 313 4.12 6.11 -26.89
N GLY A 314 3.01 5.39 -27.10
CA GLY A 314 2.84 4.43 -28.20
C GLY A 314 3.71 3.18 -28.08
N ILE A 315 4.30 2.93 -26.90
CA ILE A 315 5.17 1.76 -26.64
C ILE A 315 4.31 0.49 -26.50
N ILE A 316 3.15 0.62 -25.89
CA ILE A 316 2.15 -0.47 -25.74
C ILE A 316 0.77 0.02 -26.14
N ASN A 317 -0.09 -0.92 -26.51
CA ASN A 317 -1.49 -0.63 -26.78
C ASN A 317 -2.36 -1.34 -25.73
N LEU A 318 -2.81 -0.59 -24.72
CA LEU A 318 -3.72 -1.12 -23.70
C LEU A 318 -5.12 -1.32 -24.33
N PRO A 319 -5.76 -2.47 -24.13
CA PRO A 319 -7.10 -2.69 -24.64
C PRO A 319 -8.11 -1.76 -23.95
N THR A 320 -9.16 -1.37 -24.67
CA THR A 320 -10.23 -0.51 -24.12
C THR A 320 -10.83 -1.08 -22.82
N SER A 321 -10.99 -2.41 -22.75
CA SER A 321 -11.46 -3.08 -21.53
C SER A 321 -10.55 -2.82 -20.32
N PHE A 322 -9.23 -2.81 -20.50
CA PHE A 322 -8.29 -2.47 -19.45
C PHE A 322 -8.49 -1.03 -18.96
N LEU A 323 -8.58 -0.08 -19.89
CA LEU A 323 -8.77 1.33 -19.56
C LEU A 323 -10.11 1.58 -18.85
N VAL A 324 -11.19 0.91 -19.28
CA VAL A 324 -12.51 1.02 -18.64
C VAL A 324 -12.49 0.44 -17.24
N LEU A 325 -11.85 -0.70 -17.02
CA LEU A 325 -11.82 -1.35 -15.70
C LEU A 325 -10.88 -0.66 -14.71
N THR A 326 -9.79 -0.03 -15.18
CA THR A 326 -8.84 0.70 -14.32
C THR A 326 -9.22 2.18 -14.14
N GLY A 327 -10.05 2.74 -15.02
CA GLY A 327 -10.49 4.13 -14.99
C GLY A 327 -11.09 4.57 -13.64
N PRO A 328 -12.02 3.82 -13.03
CA PRO A 328 -12.56 4.13 -11.72
C PRO A 328 -11.50 4.24 -10.63
N LEU A 329 -10.52 3.31 -10.60
CA LEU A 329 -9.41 3.37 -9.65
C LEU A 329 -8.55 4.62 -9.88
N ALA A 330 -8.20 4.91 -11.13
CA ALA A 330 -7.42 6.10 -11.47
C ALA A 330 -8.15 7.40 -11.08
N ALA A 331 -9.45 7.48 -11.33
CA ALA A 331 -10.29 8.61 -10.94
C ALA A 331 -10.34 8.78 -9.41
N MET A 332 -10.46 7.69 -8.67
CA MET A 332 -10.45 7.73 -7.20
C MET A 332 -9.12 8.24 -6.64
N ILE A 333 -8.00 7.76 -7.17
CA ILE A 333 -6.67 8.20 -6.75
C ILE A 333 -6.48 9.69 -7.04
N ALA A 334 -6.95 10.15 -8.20
CA ALA A 334 -6.69 11.51 -8.69
C ALA A 334 -7.62 12.58 -8.08
N LEU A 335 -8.91 12.30 -8.00
CA LEU A 335 -9.92 13.36 -7.92
C LEU A 335 -10.69 13.45 -6.59
N LEU A 336 -10.82 12.35 -5.83
CA LEU A 336 -11.77 12.34 -4.72
C LEU A 336 -11.17 12.84 -3.40
N PRO A 337 -11.52 14.04 -2.94
CA PRO A 337 -11.41 14.40 -1.53
C PRO A 337 -12.52 13.68 -0.75
N LEU A 338 -12.27 12.40 -0.44
CA LEU A 338 -13.26 11.46 0.08
C LEU A 338 -14.02 11.95 1.30
N ALA A 339 -13.32 12.54 2.26
CA ALA A 339 -13.94 13.06 3.46
C ALA A 339 -15.01 14.13 3.14
N THR A 340 -14.75 14.96 2.11
CA THR A 340 -15.73 15.98 1.68
C THR A 340 -16.91 15.33 0.98
N VAL A 341 -16.67 14.37 0.08
CA VAL A 341 -17.75 13.67 -0.64
C VAL A 341 -18.58 12.83 0.32
N GLN A 342 -17.95 12.09 1.22
CA GLN A 342 -18.64 11.32 2.25
C GLN A 342 -19.45 12.23 3.18
N GLY A 343 -18.90 13.37 3.61
CA GLY A 343 -19.60 14.35 4.44
C GLY A 343 -20.83 14.93 3.73
N VAL A 344 -20.72 15.25 2.43
CA VAL A 344 -21.85 15.69 1.61
C VAL A 344 -22.89 14.59 1.47
N LEU A 345 -22.50 13.36 1.17
CA LEU A 345 -23.41 12.23 1.06
C LEU A 345 -24.13 11.91 2.36
N LEU A 346 -23.44 12.00 3.50
CA LEU A 346 -24.05 11.85 4.82
C LEU A 346 -25.07 12.94 5.09
N SER A 347 -24.78 14.20 4.71
CA SER A 347 -25.67 15.34 4.96
C SER A 347 -26.90 15.35 4.07
N VAL A 348 -26.80 14.87 2.81
CA VAL A 348 -27.88 14.91 1.81
C VAL A 348 -28.65 13.59 1.73
N GLY A 349 -27.96 12.45 1.76
CA GLY A 349 -28.51 11.12 1.51
C GLY A 349 -28.47 10.19 2.71
N GLY A 350 -27.94 10.65 3.84
CA GLY A 350 -27.82 9.85 5.06
C GLY A 350 -26.81 8.71 4.98
N PRO A 351 -26.74 7.82 6.00
CA PRO A 351 -25.75 6.74 6.09
C PRO A 351 -25.74 5.78 4.89
N ARG A 352 -26.90 5.54 4.28
CA ARG A 352 -27.00 4.66 3.10
C ARG A 352 -26.24 5.20 1.88
N ALA A 353 -26.35 6.51 1.61
CA ALA A 353 -25.63 7.12 0.49
C ALA A 353 -24.10 7.05 0.68
N ALA A 354 -23.62 7.28 1.91
CA ALA A 354 -22.22 7.10 2.25
C ALA A 354 -21.78 5.63 2.14
N GLY A 355 -22.62 4.68 2.57
CA GLY A 355 -22.37 3.25 2.44
C GLY A 355 -22.15 2.79 0.99
N TYR A 356 -22.95 3.28 0.04
CA TYR A 356 -22.73 2.99 -1.40
C TYR A 356 -21.39 3.52 -1.91
N LEU A 357 -21.01 4.74 -1.52
CA LEU A 357 -19.66 5.25 -1.86
C LEU A 357 -18.57 4.36 -1.26
N ASN A 358 -18.72 3.97 -0.01
CA ASN A 358 -17.75 3.12 0.68
C ASN A 358 -17.53 1.78 -0.04
N ILE A 359 -18.60 1.14 -0.54
CA ILE A 359 -18.53 -0.11 -1.32
C ILE A 359 -17.91 0.11 -2.71
N ALA A 360 -18.09 1.28 -3.33
CA ALA A 360 -17.53 1.58 -4.65
C ALA A 360 -16.00 1.51 -4.69
N PHE A 361 -15.33 1.74 -3.55
CA PHE A 361 -13.86 1.69 -3.46
C PHE A 361 -13.29 0.29 -3.66
N PRO A 362 -13.62 -0.71 -2.83
CA PRO A 362 -13.10 -2.05 -3.04
C PRO A 362 -13.57 -2.66 -4.36
N ILE A 363 -14.73 -2.27 -4.91
CA ILE A 363 -15.14 -2.64 -6.26
C ILE A 363 -14.13 -2.12 -7.29
N SER A 364 -13.76 -0.84 -7.22
CA SER A 364 -12.82 -0.24 -8.19
C SER A 364 -11.44 -0.89 -8.13
N VAL A 365 -10.95 -1.23 -6.93
CA VAL A 365 -9.69 -1.96 -6.77
C VAL A 365 -9.81 -3.39 -7.33
N THR A 366 -10.95 -4.05 -7.11
CA THR A 366 -11.22 -5.39 -7.65
C THR A 366 -11.28 -5.37 -9.19
N LEU A 367 -11.93 -4.37 -9.78
CA LEU A 367 -11.96 -4.20 -11.24
C LEU A 367 -10.56 -4.00 -11.82
N ALA A 368 -9.72 -3.20 -11.19
CA ALA A 368 -8.33 -3.00 -11.60
C ALA A 368 -7.49 -4.28 -11.47
N LEU A 369 -7.74 -5.08 -10.43
CA LEU A 369 -7.13 -6.41 -10.30
C LEU A 369 -7.56 -7.33 -11.44
N ILE A 370 -8.84 -7.39 -11.76
CA ILE A 370 -9.37 -8.19 -12.89
C ILE A 370 -8.73 -7.73 -14.20
N ALA A 371 -8.66 -6.42 -14.45
CA ALA A 371 -8.01 -5.87 -15.65
C ALA A 371 -6.56 -6.33 -15.78
N SER A 372 -5.80 -6.25 -14.67
CA SER A 372 -4.42 -6.71 -14.62
C SER A 372 -4.31 -8.21 -14.87
N CYS A 373 -5.23 -9.00 -14.31
CA CYS A 373 -5.30 -10.44 -14.55
C CYS A 373 -5.54 -10.79 -16.02
N LEU A 374 -6.45 -10.09 -16.68
CA LEU A 374 -6.73 -10.27 -18.09
C LEU A 374 -5.55 -9.87 -18.99
N ASP A 375 -4.86 -8.78 -18.65
CA ASP A 375 -3.67 -8.33 -19.38
C ASP A 375 -2.51 -9.32 -19.22
N LEU A 376 -2.29 -9.87 -18.02
CA LEU A 376 -1.31 -10.93 -17.80
C LEU A 376 -1.61 -12.21 -18.61
N GLN A 377 -2.89 -12.57 -18.77
CA GLN A 377 -3.27 -13.69 -19.64
C GLN A 377 -2.97 -13.42 -21.11
N ARG A 378 -3.22 -12.18 -21.56
CA ARG A 378 -2.90 -11.75 -22.92
C ARG A 378 -1.40 -11.80 -23.19
N LEU A 379 -0.58 -11.21 -22.32
CA LEU A 379 0.88 -11.25 -22.45
C LEU A 379 1.42 -12.68 -22.55
N ARG A 380 0.80 -13.64 -21.85
CA ARG A 380 1.13 -15.06 -21.97
C ARG A 380 0.77 -15.67 -23.32
N SER A 381 -0.33 -15.23 -23.95
CA SER A 381 -0.76 -15.77 -25.24
C SER A 381 0.09 -15.25 -26.39
N ASP A 382 0.48 -13.98 -26.31
CA ASP A 382 1.25 -13.31 -27.36
C ASP A 382 2.72 -13.82 -27.42
N ASP A 383 3.28 -14.26 -26.29
CA ASP A 383 4.64 -14.82 -26.21
C ASP A 383 4.76 -16.30 -26.63
N ARG A 384 3.67 -16.96 -27.03
CA ARG A 384 3.81 -18.30 -27.61
C ARG A 384 4.42 -18.16 -29.00
N PRO A 385 5.65 -18.69 -29.22
CA PRO A 385 6.20 -18.71 -30.56
C PRO A 385 5.16 -19.38 -31.49
N GLU A 386 4.82 -18.72 -32.60
CA GLU A 386 4.04 -19.37 -33.64
C GLU A 386 4.66 -20.74 -33.85
N LYS A 387 3.89 -21.81 -33.65
CA LYS A 387 4.36 -23.14 -33.92
C LYS A 387 4.89 -23.07 -35.36
N PRO A 388 6.19 -23.40 -35.59
CA PRO A 388 6.70 -23.39 -36.94
C PRO A 388 5.71 -24.18 -37.81
N PRO A 389 5.33 -23.66 -38.98
CA PRO A 389 4.39 -24.36 -39.82
C PRO A 389 4.90 -25.79 -39.98
N LEU A 390 4.09 -26.78 -39.60
CA LEU A 390 4.41 -28.19 -39.78
C LEU A 390 4.81 -28.31 -41.23
N SER A 391 6.11 -28.21 -41.50
CA SER A 391 6.67 -28.50 -42.78
C SER A 391 6.24 -29.93 -43.13
N ARG A 392 5.35 -30.02 -44.08
CA ARG A 392 4.92 -31.28 -44.65
C ARG A 392 6.18 -32.08 -45.04
N PHE A 393 6.47 -33.10 -44.27
CA PHE A 393 7.28 -34.21 -44.69
C PHE A 393 6.36 -35.33 -45.20
#